data_0ef288e7e5adda1137725f624f4948f9
#
_entry.id   0ef288e7e5adda1137725f624f4948f9
#
_cell.length_a   1.000
_cell.length_b   1.000
_cell.length_c   1.000
_cell.angle_alpha   90.00
_cell.angle_beta   90.00
_cell.angle_gamma   90.00
#
_symmetry.space_group_name_H-M   'P 1'
#
loop_
_entity.id
_entity.type
_entity.pdbx_description
1 polymer ?
#
loop_
_entity_poly.entity_id
_entity_poly.type
_entity_poly.pdbx_seq_one_letter_code
_entity_poly.pdbx_strand_id
1 'polypeptide(L)'
;MTNVRIGVMYDRDWNPEGLPEFARRAEALGADDLWVVEDLGWNGGVTGAAVALGATDRLRVGIGIAPAPLRSPALLAMELATLARVFPGRLVAGIGHGVREWMVQVGVAPRSPLALLEETITSVRALLRGERVELTGREVTLDGVKLVHPPTEVPPVVAGVVRPRSLELSGRVADGTLIAEGHGPRDLERIRELTGKGGAGPDHLMTVFAFACVGDDPDEVARTLHPHTEGHGAWLGRPQDEVFTVSGDAPGAADGIRELAAAGADTVVLRFVGEDPLGQLEAVLGAARPPSA
;
A
#
# COMPACT_ATOMS: atom_id res chain seq x y z
N MET A 1 22.22 10.01 1.25
CA MET A 1 21.08 9.62 2.10
C MET A 1 19.96 9.21 1.16
N THR A 2 19.51 7.95 1.22
CA THR A 2 18.35 7.49 0.45
C THR A 2 17.13 8.27 0.92
N ASN A 3 16.50 9.01 0.01
CA ASN A 3 15.33 9.84 0.33
C ASN A 3 14.08 8.96 0.34
N VAL A 4 13.98 8.05 1.36
CA VAL A 4 12.81 7.20 1.52
C VAL A 4 11.60 8.06 1.87
N ARG A 5 10.45 7.78 1.27
CA ARG A 5 9.17 8.41 1.62
C ARG A 5 8.61 7.77 2.89
N ILE A 6 8.13 8.58 3.80
CA ILE A 6 7.50 8.13 5.04
C ILE A 6 6.01 8.42 4.95
N GLY A 7 5.23 7.36 4.89
CA GLY A 7 3.78 7.42 4.87
C GLY A 7 3.15 6.94 6.17
N VAL A 8 1.86 7.22 6.31
CA VAL A 8 1.04 6.73 7.42
C VAL A 8 -0.21 6.05 6.90
N MET A 9 -0.63 4.97 7.54
CA MET A 9 -1.90 4.30 7.24
C MET A 9 -3.03 4.93 8.05
N TYR A 10 -4.16 5.19 7.41
CA TYR A 10 -5.44 5.37 8.11
C TYR A 10 -6.01 3.99 8.39
N ASP A 11 -5.99 3.57 9.66
CA ASP A 11 -6.37 2.21 10.00
C ASP A 11 -7.86 1.96 9.70
N ARG A 12 -8.16 0.76 9.22
CA ARG A 12 -9.52 0.35 8.86
C ARG A 12 -10.51 0.42 10.02
N ASP A 13 -10.01 0.22 11.25
CA ASP A 13 -10.84 0.19 12.45
C ASP A 13 -11.21 1.61 12.93
N TRP A 14 -10.68 2.66 12.31
CA TRP A 14 -11.04 4.04 12.63
C TRP A 14 -12.27 4.50 11.83
N ASN A 15 -13.08 5.34 12.49
CA ASN A 15 -14.29 5.87 11.88
C ASN A 15 -13.97 6.75 10.66
N PRO A 16 -14.67 6.57 9.51
CA PRO A 16 -14.36 7.29 8.28
C PRO A 16 -14.51 8.81 8.38
N GLU A 17 -15.32 9.31 9.31
CA GLU A 17 -15.51 10.74 9.56
C GLU A 17 -14.22 11.44 10.01
N GLY A 18 -13.31 10.72 10.64
CA GLY A 18 -12.01 11.24 11.09
C GLY A 18 -10.98 11.40 9.97
N LEU A 19 -11.16 10.73 8.83
CA LEU A 19 -10.18 10.69 7.75
C LEU A 19 -9.78 12.08 7.21
N PRO A 20 -10.70 13.03 6.94
CA PRO A 20 -10.32 14.33 6.41
C PRO A 20 -9.39 15.12 7.34
N GLU A 21 -9.68 15.09 8.63
CA GLU A 21 -8.87 15.80 9.63
C GLU A 21 -7.53 15.11 9.86
N PHE A 22 -7.53 13.79 9.94
CA PHE A 22 -6.30 13.01 10.04
C PHE A 22 -5.36 13.28 8.85
N ALA A 23 -5.90 13.31 7.63
CA ALA A 23 -5.14 13.58 6.41
C ALA A 23 -4.48 14.98 6.45
N ARG A 24 -5.24 16.02 6.84
CA ARG A 24 -4.70 17.39 6.98
C ARG A 24 -3.58 17.46 8.02
N ARG A 25 -3.77 16.80 9.17
CA ARG A 25 -2.77 16.78 10.24
C ARG A 25 -1.52 16.00 9.82
N ALA A 26 -1.67 14.84 9.17
CA ALA A 26 -0.54 14.09 8.63
C ALA A 26 0.25 14.92 7.61
N GLU A 27 -0.43 15.64 6.72
CA GLU A 27 0.21 16.56 5.77
C GLU A 27 0.94 17.72 6.48
N ALA A 28 0.33 18.30 7.50
CA ALA A 28 0.93 19.40 8.27
C ALA A 28 2.18 18.95 9.03
N LEU A 29 2.21 17.73 9.54
CA LEU A 29 3.37 17.10 10.18
C LEU A 29 4.48 16.74 9.18
N GLY A 30 4.20 16.75 7.89
CA GLY A 30 5.19 16.47 6.84
C GLY A 30 5.27 15.01 6.41
N ALA A 31 4.22 14.22 6.62
CA ALA A 31 4.13 12.91 5.97
C ALA A 31 4.17 13.06 4.45
N ASP A 32 4.84 12.13 3.76
CA ASP A 32 4.87 12.12 2.30
C ASP A 32 3.62 11.48 1.71
N ASP A 33 3.09 10.45 2.39
CA ASP A 33 1.98 9.64 1.90
C ASP A 33 0.98 9.36 3.02
N LEU A 34 -0.30 9.23 2.62
CA LEU A 34 -1.32 8.59 3.43
C LEU A 34 -1.87 7.39 2.67
N TRP A 35 -2.01 6.25 3.35
CA TRP A 35 -2.55 5.05 2.75
C TRP A 35 -3.88 4.67 3.38
N VAL A 36 -4.86 4.39 2.53
CA VAL A 36 -6.16 3.84 2.90
C VAL A 36 -6.24 2.39 2.47
N VAL A 37 -6.95 1.59 3.23
CA VAL A 37 -7.14 0.16 2.94
C VAL A 37 -8.57 -0.14 2.55
N GLU A 38 -8.78 -1.24 1.82
CA GLU A 38 -10.11 -1.71 1.44
C GLU A 38 -10.29 -3.16 1.86
N ASP A 39 -10.90 -3.34 3.00
CA ASP A 39 -11.26 -4.63 3.57
C ASP A 39 -12.78 -4.78 3.57
N LEU A 40 -13.27 -6.00 3.27
CA LEU A 40 -14.70 -6.23 3.17
C LEU A 40 -15.41 -5.95 4.51
N GLY A 41 -16.39 -5.06 4.47
CA GLY A 41 -17.16 -4.65 5.65
C GLY A 41 -16.63 -3.42 6.38
N TRP A 42 -15.46 -2.91 5.99
CA TRP A 42 -14.87 -1.65 6.46
C TRP A 42 -15.07 -0.51 5.44
N ASN A 43 -14.11 0.38 5.35
CA ASN A 43 -14.18 1.57 4.48
C ASN A 43 -13.83 1.20 3.03
N GLY A 44 -14.48 1.87 2.06
CA GLY A 44 -14.12 1.73 0.65
C GLY A 44 -12.82 2.47 0.31
N GLY A 45 -11.83 1.76 -0.25
CA GLY A 45 -10.50 2.31 -0.52
C GLY A 45 -10.50 3.47 -1.51
N VAL A 46 -11.19 3.34 -2.65
CA VAL A 46 -11.28 4.41 -3.67
C VAL A 46 -12.00 5.64 -3.13
N THR A 47 -13.08 5.44 -2.36
CA THR A 47 -13.82 6.53 -1.73
C THR A 47 -12.99 7.22 -0.65
N GLY A 48 -12.30 6.43 0.19
CA GLY A 48 -11.36 6.95 1.20
C GLY A 48 -10.23 7.76 0.56
N ALA A 49 -9.65 7.26 -0.53
CA ALA A 49 -8.64 8.00 -1.27
C ALA A 49 -9.17 9.34 -1.82
N ALA A 50 -10.39 9.37 -2.36
CA ALA A 50 -11.03 10.62 -2.82
C ALA A 50 -11.19 11.62 -1.69
N VAL A 51 -11.62 11.17 -0.51
CA VAL A 51 -11.80 12.03 0.69
C VAL A 51 -10.46 12.59 1.16
N ALA A 52 -9.42 11.76 1.27
CA ALA A 52 -8.09 12.20 1.71
C ALA A 52 -7.45 13.17 0.71
N LEU A 53 -7.51 12.87 -0.60
CA LEU A 53 -7.00 13.73 -1.67
C LEU A 53 -7.71 15.09 -1.67
N GLY A 54 -9.05 15.11 -1.51
CA GLY A 54 -9.84 16.34 -1.46
C GLY A 54 -9.63 17.18 -0.20
N ALA A 55 -9.12 16.58 0.87
CA ALA A 55 -8.85 17.26 2.15
C ALA A 55 -7.44 17.86 2.23
N THR A 56 -6.54 17.55 1.29
CA THR A 56 -5.10 17.88 1.33
C THR A 56 -4.62 18.49 0.02
N ASP A 57 -3.48 19.18 0.03
CA ASP A 57 -2.94 19.90 -1.13
C ASP A 57 -1.71 19.21 -1.77
N ARG A 58 -0.89 18.52 -0.98
CA ARG A 58 0.40 17.94 -1.40
C ARG A 58 0.52 16.46 -1.11
N LEU A 59 -0.18 15.97 -0.08
CA LEU A 59 -0.08 14.60 0.40
C LEU A 59 -0.42 13.61 -0.73
N ARG A 60 0.47 12.67 -0.99
CA ARG A 60 0.18 11.57 -1.90
C ARG A 60 -0.69 10.53 -1.18
N VAL A 61 -1.68 10.01 -1.86
CA VAL A 61 -2.59 9.02 -1.28
C VAL A 61 -2.46 7.69 -2.01
N GLY A 62 -2.21 6.63 -1.24
CA GLY A 62 -2.16 5.26 -1.72
C GLY A 62 -3.41 4.46 -1.35
N ILE A 63 -3.83 3.56 -2.23
CA ILE A 63 -4.84 2.53 -1.95
C ILE A 63 -4.10 1.21 -1.70
N GLY A 64 -4.17 0.66 -0.52
CA GLY A 64 -3.41 -0.53 -0.17
C GLY A 64 -4.25 -1.63 0.50
N ILE A 65 -5.01 -2.36 -0.27
CA ILE A 65 -5.16 -2.52 -1.73
C ILE A 65 -6.63 -2.50 -2.15
N ALA A 66 -6.91 -2.18 -3.42
CA ALA A 66 -8.20 -2.49 -4.04
C ALA A 66 -8.21 -3.98 -4.44
N PRO A 67 -9.10 -4.81 -3.88
CA PRO A 67 -9.16 -6.22 -4.25
C PRO A 67 -9.65 -6.40 -5.70
N ALA A 68 -8.83 -7.04 -6.54
CA ALA A 68 -9.15 -7.27 -7.95
C ALA A 68 -10.52 -7.96 -8.19
N PRO A 69 -10.99 -8.90 -7.33
CA PRO A 69 -12.28 -9.53 -7.57
C PRO A 69 -13.51 -8.64 -7.30
N LEU A 70 -13.37 -7.55 -6.52
CA LEU A 70 -14.54 -6.76 -6.08
C LEU A 70 -15.13 -5.86 -7.17
N ARG A 71 -14.37 -5.54 -8.23
CA ARG A 71 -14.87 -4.71 -9.33
C ARG A 71 -14.21 -5.04 -10.67
N SER A 72 -14.92 -4.75 -11.77
CA SER A 72 -14.31 -4.96 -13.08
C SER A 72 -13.10 -4.04 -13.29
N PRO A 73 -12.08 -4.45 -14.06
CA PRO A 73 -10.95 -3.58 -14.38
C PRO A 73 -11.34 -2.27 -15.06
N ALA A 74 -12.42 -2.27 -15.84
CA ALA A 74 -12.93 -1.07 -16.50
C ALA A 74 -13.45 -0.06 -15.48
N LEU A 75 -14.26 -0.50 -14.50
CA LEU A 75 -14.76 0.35 -13.43
C LEU A 75 -13.62 0.90 -12.57
N LEU A 76 -12.70 0.02 -12.15
CA LEU A 76 -11.54 0.44 -11.39
C LEU A 76 -10.69 1.48 -12.14
N ALA A 77 -10.45 1.28 -13.44
CA ALA A 77 -9.72 2.24 -14.25
C ALA A 77 -10.45 3.59 -14.36
N MET A 78 -11.79 3.61 -14.46
CA MET A 78 -12.59 4.84 -14.46
C MET A 78 -12.45 5.61 -13.15
N GLU A 79 -12.54 4.92 -12.01
CA GLU A 79 -12.39 5.50 -10.68
C GLU A 79 -11.00 6.10 -10.48
N LEU A 80 -9.95 5.32 -10.79
CA LEU A 80 -8.55 5.76 -10.68
C LEU A 80 -8.23 6.91 -11.64
N ALA A 81 -8.72 6.86 -12.89
CA ALA A 81 -8.54 7.95 -13.85
C ALA A 81 -9.19 9.24 -13.38
N THR A 82 -10.38 9.17 -12.76
CA THR A 82 -11.03 10.34 -12.19
C THR A 82 -10.18 10.97 -11.10
N LEU A 83 -9.69 10.17 -10.15
CA LEU A 83 -8.82 10.66 -9.08
C LEU A 83 -7.51 11.25 -9.63
N ALA A 84 -6.84 10.54 -10.54
CA ALA A 84 -5.58 11.01 -11.12
C ALA A 84 -5.71 12.28 -11.96
N ARG A 85 -6.87 12.52 -12.58
CA ARG A 85 -7.13 13.77 -13.31
C ARG A 85 -7.43 14.95 -12.40
N VAL A 86 -8.17 14.72 -11.31
CA VAL A 86 -8.51 15.78 -10.35
C VAL A 86 -7.32 16.11 -9.45
N PHE A 87 -6.48 15.11 -9.14
CA PHE A 87 -5.33 15.21 -8.25
C PHE A 87 -4.05 14.65 -8.91
N PRO A 88 -3.52 15.33 -9.95
CA PRO A 88 -2.38 14.81 -10.72
C PRO A 88 -1.14 14.59 -9.83
N GLY A 89 -0.44 13.46 -10.06
CA GLY A 89 0.78 13.09 -9.33
C GLY A 89 0.58 12.62 -7.89
N ARG A 90 -0.66 12.64 -7.37
CA ARG A 90 -0.91 12.40 -5.94
C ARG A 90 -1.56 11.06 -5.62
N LEU A 91 -1.76 10.18 -6.59
CA LEU A 91 -2.38 8.86 -6.39
C LEU A 91 -1.37 7.73 -6.60
N VAL A 92 -1.45 6.69 -5.76
CA VAL A 92 -0.84 5.37 -5.98
C VAL A 92 -1.92 4.30 -5.92
N ALA A 93 -2.05 3.51 -6.97
CA ALA A 93 -3.10 2.50 -7.06
C ALA A 93 -2.56 1.11 -6.71
N GLY A 94 -2.78 0.65 -5.49
CA GLY A 94 -2.47 -0.73 -5.11
C GLY A 94 -3.62 -1.68 -5.47
N ILE A 95 -3.32 -2.75 -6.18
CA ILE A 95 -4.26 -3.81 -6.57
C ILE A 95 -3.75 -5.14 -6.05
N GLY A 96 -4.62 -5.96 -5.45
CA GLY A 96 -4.21 -7.24 -4.90
C GLY A 96 -5.29 -8.32 -5.02
N HIS A 97 -4.98 -9.51 -4.47
CA HIS A 97 -5.91 -10.64 -4.52
C HIS A 97 -7.17 -10.44 -3.66
N GLY A 98 -7.09 -9.61 -2.62
CA GLY A 98 -8.05 -9.61 -1.53
C GLY A 98 -7.94 -10.87 -0.65
N VAL A 99 -8.67 -10.89 0.44
CA VAL A 99 -8.76 -12.04 1.34
C VAL A 99 -9.73 -13.05 0.74
N ARG A 100 -9.27 -14.29 0.52
CA ARG A 100 -10.05 -15.33 -0.17
C ARG A 100 -11.42 -15.58 0.46
N GLU A 101 -11.46 -15.65 1.77
CA GLU A 101 -12.67 -15.92 2.54
C GLU A 101 -13.74 -14.85 2.29
N TRP A 102 -13.33 -13.59 2.24
CA TRP A 102 -14.21 -12.46 1.94
C TRP A 102 -14.71 -12.49 0.49
N MET A 103 -13.84 -12.87 -0.46
CA MET A 103 -14.25 -13.00 -1.87
C MET A 103 -15.27 -14.15 -2.06
N VAL A 104 -15.13 -15.23 -1.30
CA VAL A 104 -16.14 -16.31 -1.26
C VAL A 104 -17.45 -15.81 -0.64
N GLN A 105 -17.39 -15.06 0.44
CA GLN A 105 -18.55 -14.53 1.16
C GLN A 105 -19.46 -13.68 0.29
N VAL A 106 -18.88 -12.92 -0.65
CA VAL A 106 -19.63 -12.05 -1.59
C VAL A 106 -19.79 -12.64 -2.99
N GLY A 107 -19.39 -13.91 -3.19
CA GLY A 107 -19.65 -14.65 -4.43
C GLY A 107 -18.76 -14.26 -5.62
N VAL A 108 -17.62 -13.61 -5.38
CA VAL A 108 -16.70 -13.14 -6.45
C VAL A 108 -15.33 -13.81 -6.43
N ALA A 109 -15.18 -14.91 -5.69
CA ALA A 109 -13.92 -15.65 -5.63
C ALA A 109 -13.53 -16.18 -7.03
N PRO A 110 -12.35 -15.80 -7.59
CA PRO A 110 -11.95 -16.20 -8.93
C PRO A 110 -11.54 -17.68 -8.98
N ARG A 111 -11.67 -18.29 -10.15
CA ARG A 111 -11.16 -19.64 -10.40
C ARG A 111 -9.63 -19.67 -10.41
N SER A 112 -9.01 -18.60 -10.93
CA SER A 112 -7.56 -18.41 -11.01
C SER A 112 -7.16 -17.04 -10.47
N PRO A 113 -6.85 -16.90 -9.16
CA PRO A 113 -6.49 -15.61 -8.57
C PRO A 113 -5.30 -14.94 -9.25
N LEU A 114 -4.28 -15.71 -9.68
CA LEU A 114 -3.14 -15.15 -10.39
C LEU A 114 -3.53 -14.59 -11.76
N ALA A 115 -4.37 -15.31 -12.54
CA ALA A 115 -4.82 -14.82 -13.83
C ALA A 115 -5.68 -13.57 -13.66
N LEU A 116 -6.60 -13.55 -12.70
CA LEU A 116 -7.42 -12.36 -12.43
C LEU A 116 -6.54 -11.15 -12.10
N LEU A 117 -5.55 -11.30 -11.21
CA LEU A 117 -4.67 -10.20 -10.84
C LEU A 117 -3.86 -9.70 -12.03
N GLU A 118 -3.29 -10.61 -12.83
CA GLU A 118 -2.54 -10.28 -14.05
C GLU A 118 -3.40 -9.50 -15.04
N GLU A 119 -4.56 -10.05 -15.38
CA GLU A 119 -5.50 -9.48 -16.34
C GLU A 119 -6.04 -8.12 -15.86
N THR A 120 -6.29 -7.99 -14.56
CA THR A 120 -6.76 -6.74 -13.95
C THR A 120 -5.67 -5.66 -14.03
N ILE A 121 -4.47 -5.93 -13.53
CA ILE A 121 -3.38 -4.92 -13.52
C ILE A 121 -3.03 -4.50 -14.95
N THR A 122 -2.88 -5.46 -15.86
CA THR A 122 -2.55 -5.17 -17.26
C THR A 122 -3.62 -4.31 -17.93
N SER A 123 -4.92 -4.65 -17.74
CA SER A 123 -6.03 -3.90 -18.31
C SER A 123 -6.15 -2.49 -17.71
N VAL A 124 -6.04 -2.37 -16.39
CA VAL A 124 -6.10 -1.06 -15.71
C VAL A 124 -4.98 -0.15 -16.20
N ARG A 125 -3.74 -0.65 -16.26
CA ARG A 125 -2.60 0.14 -16.74
C ARG A 125 -2.77 0.59 -18.19
N ALA A 126 -3.26 -0.29 -19.07
CA ALA A 126 -3.52 0.05 -20.48
C ALA A 126 -4.63 1.11 -20.61
N LEU A 127 -5.74 0.94 -19.88
CA LEU A 127 -6.84 1.90 -19.87
C LEU A 127 -6.39 3.28 -19.35
N LEU A 128 -5.60 3.32 -18.26
CA LEU A 128 -5.06 4.58 -17.71
C LEU A 128 -4.12 5.29 -18.70
N ARG A 129 -3.41 4.56 -19.55
CA ARG A 129 -2.62 5.15 -20.67
C ARG A 129 -3.49 5.60 -21.87
N GLY A 130 -4.82 5.42 -21.78
CA GLY A 130 -5.75 5.79 -22.86
C GLY A 130 -5.81 4.79 -24.01
N GLU A 131 -5.27 3.59 -23.82
CA GLU A 131 -5.31 2.52 -24.82
C GLU A 131 -6.73 1.92 -24.93
N ARG A 132 -7.08 1.41 -26.10
CA ARG A 132 -8.26 0.58 -26.32
C ARG A 132 -7.92 -0.86 -25.93
N VAL A 133 -8.67 -1.44 -24.99
CA VAL A 133 -8.40 -2.79 -24.49
C VAL A 133 -9.44 -3.77 -25.02
N GLU A 134 -8.95 -4.79 -25.74
CA GLU A 134 -9.69 -5.99 -26.14
C GLU A 134 -9.02 -7.18 -25.45
N LEU A 135 -9.74 -7.85 -24.57
CA LEU A 135 -9.23 -9.00 -23.83
C LEU A 135 -10.32 -10.07 -23.69
N THR A 136 -10.02 -11.27 -24.14
CA THR A 136 -10.75 -12.48 -23.78
C THR A 136 -9.82 -13.32 -22.94
N GLY A 137 -9.73 -12.97 -21.65
CA GLY A 137 -8.86 -13.61 -20.70
C GLY A 137 -9.49 -14.84 -20.05
N ARG A 138 -8.83 -15.34 -19.04
CA ARG A 138 -9.29 -16.48 -18.24
C ARG A 138 -10.36 -16.07 -17.24
N GLU A 139 -10.25 -14.87 -16.68
CA GLU A 139 -11.12 -14.32 -15.64
C GLU A 139 -11.75 -12.99 -16.06
N VAL A 140 -11.12 -12.24 -16.97
CA VAL A 140 -11.55 -10.90 -17.41
C VAL A 140 -11.91 -10.93 -18.89
N THR A 141 -13.04 -10.29 -19.23
CA THR A 141 -13.40 -10.01 -20.63
C THR A 141 -13.65 -8.51 -20.79
N LEU A 142 -12.96 -7.89 -21.74
CA LEU A 142 -13.16 -6.50 -22.16
C LEU A 142 -13.27 -6.47 -23.67
N ASP A 143 -14.33 -5.87 -24.18
CA ASP A 143 -14.62 -5.76 -25.62
C ASP A 143 -14.44 -4.30 -26.06
N GLY A 144 -13.23 -3.95 -26.46
CA GLY A 144 -12.88 -2.66 -27.02
C GLY A 144 -13.08 -1.47 -26.08
N VAL A 145 -12.89 -1.67 -24.80
CA VAL A 145 -13.06 -0.61 -23.77
C VAL A 145 -11.93 0.41 -23.88
N LYS A 146 -12.29 1.69 -23.81
CA LYS A 146 -11.34 2.81 -23.79
C LYS A 146 -11.87 3.92 -22.88
N LEU A 147 -10.99 4.53 -22.09
CA LEU A 147 -11.38 5.72 -21.31
C LEU A 147 -11.53 6.93 -22.24
N VAL A 148 -12.60 7.68 -22.05
CA VAL A 148 -12.81 8.97 -22.75
C VAL A 148 -11.89 10.04 -22.19
N HIS A 149 -11.60 9.96 -20.89
CA HIS A 149 -10.77 10.92 -20.17
C HIS A 149 -9.65 10.23 -19.42
N PRO A 150 -8.64 9.66 -20.10
CA PRO A 150 -7.49 9.09 -19.40
C PRO A 150 -6.69 10.19 -18.68
N PRO A 151 -5.98 9.89 -17.59
CA PRO A 151 -5.15 10.87 -16.90
C PRO A 151 -3.97 11.33 -17.78
N THR A 152 -3.57 12.59 -17.62
CA THR A 152 -2.38 13.13 -18.29
C THR A 152 -1.10 12.65 -17.59
N GLU A 153 -1.16 12.45 -16.29
CA GLU A 153 -0.14 11.83 -15.47
C GLU A 153 -0.69 10.51 -14.94
N VAL A 154 -0.17 9.40 -15.49
CA VAL A 154 -0.64 8.06 -15.13
C VAL A 154 -0.13 7.70 -13.73
N PRO A 155 -1.03 7.40 -12.79
CA PRO A 155 -0.61 7.00 -11.45
C PRO A 155 0.09 5.64 -11.49
N PRO A 156 1.13 5.39 -10.67
CA PRO A 156 1.72 4.07 -10.57
C PRO A 156 0.68 3.06 -10.06
N VAL A 157 0.66 1.90 -10.72
CA VAL A 157 -0.16 0.75 -10.34
C VAL A 157 0.75 -0.29 -9.71
N VAL A 158 0.63 -0.47 -8.39
CA VAL A 158 1.44 -1.42 -7.62
C VAL A 158 0.65 -2.68 -7.27
N ALA A 159 1.32 -3.83 -7.24
CA ALA A 159 0.69 -5.09 -6.84
C ALA A 159 0.88 -5.34 -5.35
N GLY A 160 -0.21 -5.47 -4.58
CA GLY A 160 -0.17 -5.88 -3.18
C GLY A 160 -0.13 -7.40 -3.06
N VAL A 161 1.06 -7.96 -2.85
CA VAL A 161 1.31 -9.40 -2.91
C VAL A 161 2.49 -9.81 -2.02
N VAL A 162 2.45 -11.07 -1.51
CA VAL A 162 3.50 -11.61 -0.64
C VAL A 162 3.98 -13.01 -1.03
N ARG A 163 3.24 -13.74 -1.89
CA ARG A 163 3.61 -15.11 -2.26
C ARG A 163 4.54 -15.13 -3.49
N PRO A 164 5.47 -16.10 -3.60
CA PRO A 164 6.51 -16.09 -4.64
C PRO A 164 6.00 -15.91 -6.06
N ARG A 165 4.97 -16.67 -6.47
CA ARG A 165 4.39 -16.54 -7.81
C ARG A 165 3.74 -15.17 -8.06
N SER A 166 3.13 -14.58 -7.03
CA SER A 166 2.51 -13.26 -7.14
C SER A 166 3.57 -12.15 -7.15
N LEU A 167 4.71 -12.35 -6.48
CA LEU A 167 5.86 -11.44 -6.53
C LEU A 167 6.51 -11.44 -7.92
N GLU A 168 6.70 -12.63 -8.53
CA GLU A 168 7.15 -12.73 -9.92
C GLU A 168 6.14 -12.06 -10.89
N LEU A 169 4.84 -12.25 -10.65
CA LEU A 169 3.80 -11.56 -11.40
C LEU A 169 3.91 -10.04 -11.27
N SER A 170 4.06 -9.53 -10.04
CA SER A 170 4.24 -8.09 -9.79
C SER A 170 5.37 -7.51 -10.63
N GLY A 171 6.53 -8.14 -10.62
CA GLY A 171 7.68 -7.71 -11.43
C GLY A 171 7.42 -7.69 -12.94
N ARG A 172 6.46 -8.50 -13.44
CA ARG A 172 6.13 -8.57 -14.87
C ARG A 172 5.10 -7.53 -15.30
N VAL A 173 4.12 -7.21 -14.46
CA VAL A 173 2.94 -6.46 -14.92
C VAL A 173 2.67 -5.15 -14.18
N ALA A 174 3.29 -4.92 -13.03
CA ALA A 174 3.05 -3.74 -12.20
C ALA A 174 4.21 -2.73 -12.25
N ASP A 175 3.94 -1.50 -11.81
CA ASP A 175 4.96 -0.46 -11.67
C ASP A 175 5.70 -0.57 -10.33
N GLY A 176 5.22 -1.43 -9.42
CA GLY A 176 5.83 -1.67 -8.12
C GLY A 176 5.15 -2.78 -7.35
N THR A 177 5.70 -3.07 -6.18
CA THR A 177 5.17 -4.06 -5.24
C THR A 177 4.87 -3.39 -3.91
N LEU A 178 3.67 -3.65 -3.36
CA LEU A 178 3.27 -3.29 -2.03
C LEU A 178 3.34 -4.51 -1.13
N ILE A 179 4.13 -4.41 -0.08
CA ILE A 179 4.42 -5.48 0.88
C ILE A 179 3.67 -5.22 2.17
N ALA A 180 2.93 -6.22 2.63
CA ALA A 180 2.21 -6.16 3.89
C ALA A 180 3.18 -6.09 5.08
N GLU A 181 2.64 -5.75 6.23
CA GLU A 181 3.36 -5.62 7.50
C GLU A 181 4.16 -6.88 7.84
N GLY A 182 5.12 -6.75 8.73
CA GLY A 182 5.90 -7.86 9.28
C GLY A 182 7.09 -8.32 8.45
N HIS A 183 7.32 -7.73 7.28
CA HIS A 183 8.48 -8.02 6.44
C HIS A 183 9.63 -7.07 6.78
N GLY A 184 10.81 -7.63 7.09
CA GLY A 184 12.01 -6.89 7.41
C GLY A 184 13.02 -6.82 6.25
N PRO A 185 14.21 -6.23 6.47
CA PRO A 185 15.23 -6.04 5.44
C PRO A 185 15.61 -7.31 4.67
N ARG A 186 15.76 -8.44 5.35
CA ARG A 186 16.07 -9.74 4.71
C ARG A 186 14.94 -10.23 3.79
N ASP A 187 13.69 -9.96 4.16
CA ASP A 187 12.56 -10.31 3.31
C ASP A 187 12.57 -9.47 2.03
N LEU A 188 12.92 -8.16 2.11
CA LEU A 188 12.97 -7.27 0.97
C LEU A 188 14.02 -7.70 -0.07
N GLU A 189 15.17 -8.20 0.36
CA GLU A 189 16.18 -8.79 -0.53
C GLU A 189 15.57 -9.95 -1.33
N ARG A 190 14.87 -10.86 -0.64
CA ARG A 190 14.21 -12.00 -1.25
C ARG A 190 13.08 -11.59 -2.20
N ILE A 191 12.28 -10.60 -1.80
CA ILE A 191 11.19 -10.04 -2.61
C ILE A 191 11.76 -9.45 -3.90
N ARG A 192 12.86 -8.69 -3.80
CA ARG A 192 13.53 -8.09 -4.95
C ARG A 192 14.07 -9.13 -5.93
N GLU A 193 14.63 -10.23 -5.43
CA GLU A 193 15.01 -11.35 -6.30
C GLU A 193 13.82 -11.92 -7.08
N LEU A 194 12.68 -12.10 -6.41
CA LEU A 194 11.49 -12.68 -7.02
C LEU A 194 10.83 -11.73 -8.03
N THR A 195 10.71 -10.45 -7.70
CA THR A 195 10.21 -9.45 -8.66
C THR A 195 11.15 -9.30 -9.85
N GLY A 196 12.47 -9.36 -9.62
CA GLY A 196 13.48 -9.37 -10.69
C GLY A 196 13.35 -10.56 -11.63
N LYS A 197 12.99 -11.76 -11.15
CA LYS A 197 12.67 -12.91 -12.00
C LYS A 197 11.46 -12.65 -12.88
N GLY A 198 10.52 -11.84 -12.42
CA GLY A 198 9.38 -11.37 -13.20
C GLY A 198 9.75 -10.34 -14.26
N GLY A 199 10.92 -9.72 -14.19
CA GLY A 199 11.38 -8.67 -15.10
C GLY A 199 11.34 -7.25 -14.53
N ALA A 200 11.18 -7.11 -13.19
CA ALA A 200 11.26 -5.80 -12.54
C ALA A 200 12.61 -5.12 -12.81
N GLY A 201 12.54 -3.90 -13.30
CA GLY A 201 13.71 -3.02 -13.50
C GLY A 201 14.07 -2.20 -12.26
N PRO A 202 15.07 -1.31 -12.37
CA PRO A 202 15.49 -0.47 -11.26
C PRO A 202 14.42 0.52 -10.78
N ASP A 203 13.48 0.90 -11.64
CA ASP A 203 12.41 1.84 -11.33
C ASP A 203 11.16 1.15 -10.71
N HIS A 204 11.23 -0.15 -10.44
CA HIS A 204 10.13 -0.90 -9.83
C HIS A 204 10.00 -0.49 -8.35
N LEU A 205 8.90 0.18 -8.02
CA LEU A 205 8.67 0.74 -6.70
C LEU A 205 8.50 -0.35 -5.64
N MET A 206 9.07 -0.13 -4.45
CA MET A 206 8.93 -0.98 -3.29
C MET A 206 8.27 -0.20 -2.15
N THR A 207 6.99 -0.43 -1.93
CA THR A 207 6.24 0.13 -0.78
C THR A 207 6.11 -0.93 0.30
N VAL A 208 6.50 -0.60 1.52
CA VAL A 208 6.50 -1.53 2.66
C VAL A 208 5.59 -0.99 3.76
N PHE A 209 4.60 -1.77 4.14
CA PHE A 209 3.80 -1.50 5.33
C PHE A 209 4.50 -2.10 6.56
N ALA A 210 4.53 -1.34 7.66
CA ALA A 210 5.13 -1.79 8.90
C ALA A 210 4.24 -1.42 10.08
N PHE A 211 4.01 -2.35 11.01
CA PHE A 211 3.48 -1.99 12.31
C PHE A 211 4.46 -1.05 13.00
N ALA A 212 3.93 0.02 13.58
CA ALA A 212 4.72 1.02 14.28
C ALA A 212 4.17 1.27 15.69
N CYS A 213 5.07 1.35 16.66
CA CYS A 213 4.76 1.75 18.03
C CYS A 213 5.93 2.53 18.60
N VAL A 214 5.73 3.80 18.91
CA VAL A 214 6.78 4.70 19.42
C VAL A 214 6.49 5.06 20.86
N GLY A 215 7.45 4.81 21.75
CA GLY A 215 7.36 5.10 23.17
C GLY A 215 8.69 4.87 23.88
N ASP A 216 8.88 5.54 25.03
CA ASP A 216 10.12 5.48 25.80
C ASP A 216 10.21 4.25 26.72
N ASP A 217 9.07 3.57 26.99
CA ASP A 217 9.02 2.34 27.80
C ASP A 217 9.00 1.11 26.86
N PRO A 218 10.12 0.35 26.76
CA PRO A 218 10.21 -0.82 25.89
C PRO A 218 9.18 -1.91 26.21
N ASP A 219 8.82 -2.08 27.49
CA ASP A 219 7.86 -3.09 27.93
C ASP A 219 6.43 -2.72 27.50
N GLU A 220 6.10 -1.44 27.53
CA GLU A 220 4.81 -0.93 27.03
C GLU A 220 4.72 -1.07 25.51
N VAL A 221 5.76 -0.68 24.78
CA VAL A 221 5.86 -0.85 23.32
C VAL A 221 5.68 -2.32 22.93
N ALA A 222 6.38 -3.24 23.62
CA ALA A 222 6.26 -4.66 23.36
C ALA A 222 4.86 -5.19 23.65
N ARG A 223 4.23 -4.80 24.77
CA ARG A 223 2.85 -5.20 25.09
C ARG A 223 1.83 -4.70 24.08
N THR A 224 2.01 -3.48 23.58
CA THR A 224 1.11 -2.87 22.58
C THR A 224 1.23 -3.56 21.23
N LEU A 225 2.43 -3.93 20.81
CA LEU A 225 2.68 -4.63 19.53
C LEU A 225 2.26 -6.10 19.57
N HIS A 226 2.31 -6.77 20.73
CA HIS A 226 2.15 -8.20 20.88
C HIS A 226 0.94 -8.78 20.12
N PRO A 227 -0.31 -8.29 20.28
CA PRO A 227 -1.47 -8.88 19.61
C PRO A 227 -1.42 -8.76 18.09
N HIS A 228 -0.77 -7.70 17.57
CA HIS A 228 -0.62 -7.46 16.13
C HIS A 228 0.46 -8.37 15.53
N THR A 229 1.60 -8.49 16.20
CA THR A 229 2.71 -9.33 15.73
C THR A 229 2.40 -10.83 15.85
N GLU A 230 1.68 -11.26 16.88
CA GLU A 230 1.23 -12.65 17.05
C GLU A 230 0.30 -13.06 15.90
N GLY A 231 -0.77 -12.30 15.67
CA GLY A 231 -1.74 -12.60 14.63
C GLY A 231 -1.13 -12.54 13.23
N HIS A 232 -0.25 -11.56 12.99
CA HIS A 232 0.40 -11.39 11.69
C HIS A 232 1.49 -12.44 11.44
N GLY A 233 2.24 -12.82 12.47
CA GLY A 233 3.20 -13.94 12.41
C GLY A 233 2.52 -15.26 12.01
N ALA A 234 1.37 -15.55 12.61
CA ALA A 234 0.56 -16.71 12.24
C ALA A 234 0.10 -16.66 10.77
N TRP A 235 -0.31 -15.49 10.28
CA TRP A 235 -0.71 -15.30 8.88
C TRP A 235 0.48 -15.46 7.91
N LEU A 236 1.65 -14.95 8.27
CA LEU A 236 2.89 -15.10 7.49
C LEU A 236 3.46 -16.50 7.57
N GLY A 237 3.09 -17.30 8.59
CA GLY A 237 3.63 -18.62 8.88
C GLY A 237 5.04 -18.54 9.46
N ARG A 238 5.32 -17.57 10.31
CA ARG A 238 6.60 -17.36 11.02
C ARG A 238 6.38 -17.08 12.51
N PRO A 239 7.40 -17.30 13.37
CA PRO A 239 7.36 -16.90 14.76
C PRO A 239 7.10 -15.39 14.94
N GLN A 240 6.48 -15.02 16.06
CA GLN A 240 6.14 -13.64 16.37
C GLN A 240 7.37 -12.73 16.42
N ASP A 241 8.48 -13.21 16.97
CA ASP A 241 9.76 -12.49 17.11
C ASP A 241 10.49 -12.27 15.77
N GLU A 242 10.03 -12.93 14.70
CA GLU A 242 10.51 -12.68 13.33
C GLU A 242 9.65 -11.66 12.56
N VAL A 243 8.58 -11.15 13.18
CA VAL A 243 7.74 -10.09 12.58
C VAL A 243 8.42 -8.74 12.77
N PHE A 244 8.88 -8.15 11.67
CA PHE A 244 9.56 -6.86 11.72
C PHE A 244 8.58 -5.73 12.07
N THR A 245 9.00 -4.83 12.95
CA THR A 245 8.26 -3.64 13.37
C THR A 245 9.15 -2.41 13.35
N VAL A 246 8.57 -1.24 13.16
CA VAL A 246 9.20 0.06 13.34
C VAL A 246 8.82 0.56 14.74
N SER A 247 9.68 0.32 15.74
CA SER A 247 9.28 0.48 17.14
C SER A 247 10.43 0.89 18.05
N GLY A 248 10.08 1.28 19.28
CA GLY A 248 10.99 1.76 20.32
C GLY A 248 10.84 3.26 20.55
N ASP A 249 11.89 3.91 21.04
CA ASP A 249 11.92 5.38 21.09
C ASP A 249 11.97 5.98 19.68
N ALA A 250 11.77 7.29 19.55
CA ALA A 250 11.72 7.93 18.25
C ALA A 250 12.98 7.73 17.39
N PRO A 251 14.22 7.78 17.94
CA PRO A 251 15.44 7.40 17.22
C PRO A 251 15.45 5.95 16.76
N GLY A 252 15.04 4.99 17.60
CA GLY A 252 14.98 3.56 17.27
C GLY A 252 13.98 3.27 16.16
N ALA A 253 12.80 3.87 16.21
CA ALA A 253 11.81 3.78 15.14
C ALA A 253 12.34 4.36 13.81
N ALA A 254 13.03 5.50 13.87
CA ALA A 254 13.68 6.09 12.70
C ALA A 254 14.81 5.19 12.14
N ASP A 255 15.53 4.45 12.98
CA ASP A 255 16.52 3.45 12.54
C ASP A 255 15.86 2.32 11.78
N GLY A 256 14.73 1.79 12.27
CA GLY A 256 13.96 0.76 11.56
C GLY A 256 13.50 1.21 10.16
N ILE A 257 13.10 2.49 9.99
CA ILE A 257 12.80 3.05 8.66
C ILE A 257 14.06 3.07 7.78
N ARG A 258 15.21 3.48 8.34
CA ARG A 258 16.49 3.51 7.61
C ARG A 258 16.95 2.11 7.18
N GLU A 259 16.72 1.09 8.01
CA GLU A 259 17.01 -0.30 7.65
C GLU A 259 16.17 -0.78 6.46
N LEU A 260 14.86 -0.52 6.46
CA LEU A 260 13.99 -0.84 5.32
C LEU A 260 14.41 -0.07 4.06
N ALA A 261 14.75 1.22 4.19
CA ALA A 261 15.23 2.03 3.09
C ALA A 261 16.55 1.51 2.51
N ALA A 262 17.49 1.10 3.36
CA ALA A 262 18.77 0.51 2.95
C ALA A 262 18.58 -0.83 2.23
N ALA A 263 17.56 -1.61 2.60
CA ALA A 263 17.14 -2.83 1.92
C ALA A 263 16.34 -2.55 0.64
N GLY A 264 16.04 -1.27 0.36
CA GLY A 264 15.46 -0.77 -0.89
C GLY A 264 13.99 -0.49 -0.87
N ALA A 265 13.41 -0.20 0.27
CA ALA A 265 12.08 0.41 0.32
C ALA A 265 12.16 1.85 -0.22
N ASP A 266 11.30 2.18 -1.20
CA ASP A 266 11.11 3.54 -1.69
C ASP A 266 10.14 4.31 -0.80
N THR A 267 9.18 3.60 -0.23
CA THR A 267 8.18 4.14 0.71
C THR A 267 8.00 3.16 1.87
N VAL A 268 8.11 3.69 3.09
CA VAL A 268 7.74 2.97 4.33
C VAL A 268 6.46 3.59 4.86
N VAL A 269 5.42 2.77 5.00
CA VAL A 269 4.10 3.20 5.48
C VAL A 269 3.89 2.66 6.89
N LEU A 270 3.74 3.56 7.84
CA LEU A 270 3.61 3.24 9.25
C LEU A 270 2.14 2.99 9.60
N ARG A 271 1.84 1.78 10.05
CA ARG A 271 0.58 1.43 10.70
C ARG A 271 0.77 1.53 12.19
N PHE A 272 0.46 2.69 12.75
CA PHE A 272 0.58 2.91 14.18
C PHE A 272 -0.42 2.08 14.96
N VAL A 273 0.07 1.43 16.02
CA VAL A 273 -0.74 0.74 17.02
C VAL A 273 -0.63 1.47 18.36
N GLY A 274 -1.66 1.31 19.21
CA GLY A 274 -1.76 2.05 20.47
C GLY A 274 -2.42 3.43 20.29
N GLU A 275 -2.18 4.29 21.27
CA GLU A 275 -2.80 5.61 21.33
C GLU A 275 -1.99 6.67 20.56
N ASP A 276 -2.64 7.78 20.21
CA ASP A 276 -2.07 8.97 19.57
C ASP A 276 -1.17 8.69 18.34
N PRO A 277 -1.71 8.12 17.25
CA PRO A 277 -0.94 7.81 16.05
C PRO A 277 -0.28 9.03 15.40
N LEU A 278 -0.85 10.23 15.56
CA LEU A 278 -0.26 11.45 14.99
C LEU A 278 0.89 12.00 15.84
N GLY A 279 0.84 11.87 17.16
CA GLY A 279 1.97 12.18 18.04
C GLY A 279 3.15 11.23 17.81
N GLN A 280 2.87 9.94 17.62
CA GLN A 280 3.89 8.97 17.24
C GLN A 280 4.49 9.30 15.85
N LEU A 281 3.67 9.68 14.86
CA LEU A 281 4.14 10.13 13.55
C LEU A 281 5.05 11.36 13.64
N GLU A 282 4.66 12.36 14.44
CA GLU A 282 5.46 13.58 14.66
C GLU A 282 6.84 13.24 15.24
N ALA A 283 6.89 12.39 16.27
CA ALA A 283 8.12 11.95 16.90
C ALA A 283 9.06 11.24 15.91
N VAL A 284 8.54 10.31 15.12
CA VAL A 284 9.32 9.57 14.10
C VAL A 284 9.83 10.49 13.00
N LEU A 285 8.97 11.38 12.46
CA LEU A 285 9.37 12.32 11.41
C LEU A 285 10.47 13.27 11.90
N GLY A 286 10.36 13.75 13.15
CA GLY A 286 11.38 14.58 13.78
C GLY A 286 12.73 13.87 13.92
N ALA A 287 12.74 12.58 14.25
CA ALA A 287 13.96 11.77 14.38
C ALA A 287 14.53 11.31 13.03
N ALA A 288 13.65 11.01 12.06
CA ALA A 288 14.08 10.57 10.71
C ALA A 288 14.59 11.71 9.86
N ARG A 289 14.09 12.92 10.07
CA ARG A 289 14.39 14.14 9.30
C ARG A 289 14.75 15.29 10.26
N PRO A 290 15.89 15.22 10.95
CA PRO A 290 16.28 16.30 11.85
C PRO A 290 16.31 17.62 11.07
N PRO A 291 15.94 18.74 11.72
CA PRO A 291 15.97 20.06 11.09
C PRO A 291 17.34 20.30 10.49
N SER A 292 17.36 20.84 9.26
CA SER A 292 18.61 21.28 8.61
C SER A 292 19.32 22.26 9.53
N ALA A 293 20.55 21.95 9.88
CA ALA A 293 21.38 22.80 10.75
C ALA A 293 21.64 24.18 10.12
#